data_cf5c9af4155fd1b3e87a41b9bb06aa02
#
_entry.id   cf5c9af4155fd1b3e87a41b9bb06aa02
#
_cell.length_a   1.000
_cell.length_b   1.000
_cell.length_c   1.000
_cell.angle_alpha   90.00
_cell.angle_beta   90.00
_cell.angle_gamma   90.00
#
_symmetry.space_group_name_H-M   'P 1'
#
loop_
_entity.id
_entity.type
_entity.pdbx_description
1 polymer ?
#
loop_
_entity_poly.entity_id
_entity_poly.type
_entity_poly.pdbx_seq_one_letter_code
_entity_poly.pdbx_strand_id
1 'polypeptide(L)'
;MNNRDAWIEISVANIKYNIKQIQAKAGHSKLVGVIKADAYGHGAVNYAKALDEQGVDTFAVATIPEAIQLREAGFSSQQMIVLGIAPEESIADILKYDIISVVCELSFAEKLSEAAAKIGKTANCMIAIDTGMGRIGYTHCDESTLVEIKKICSLKCLEIFGLFSHFATADAEDKGYAEEQHKKYDDFYAEITKSGVAVKNRILANSAAIMEMPGTHYDYVRPGIILYGIYPSKEVDRRRLDLKPVMTVKAKVIYLKTVEAGVSIGYGRTYKAPSARRIATLPVGYADGLPRLCSNKGRVIVNGYYAPIVGNVCMDQCMIDVTDIPDVKLGDTVIVMGKEGKLSV
;
A
#
# COMPACT_ATOMS: atom_id res chain seq x y z
N MET A 1 17.54 -18.75 -11.67
CA MET A 1 16.15 -19.25 -11.68
C MET A 1 15.82 -19.73 -10.28
N ASN A 2 14.77 -19.23 -9.68
CA ASN A 2 14.35 -19.66 -8.35
C ASN A 2 13.67 -21.04 -8.51
N ASN A 3 14.33 -22.11 -8.08
CA ASN A 3 13.84 -23.49 -8.22
C ASN A 3 12.78 -23.88 -7.17
N ARG A 4 12.09 -22.90 -6.59
CA ARG A 4 11.03 -23.15 -5.58
C ARG A 4 9.69 -23.30 -6.28
N ASP A 5 8.98 -24.36 -5.96
CA ASP A 5 7.64 -24.66 -6.49
C ASP A 5 6.52 -23.81 -5.80
N ALA A 6 6.84 -22.55 -5.51
CA ALA A 6 5.91 -21.54 -5.02
C ALA A 6 6.26 -20.17 -5.67
N TRP A 7 5.23 -19.41 -6.08
CA TRP A 7 5.41 -18.13 -6.79
C TRP A 7 4.22 -17.20 -6.60
N ILE A 8 4.47 -15.92 -6.91
CA ILE A 8 3.45 -14.89 -6.95
C ILE A 8 3.21 -14.51 -8.42
N GLU A 9 1.96 -14.43 -8.81
CA GLU A 9 1.53 -13.87 -10.09
C GLU A 9 0.93 -12.48 -9.88
N ILE A 10 1.42 -11.50 -10.65
CA ILE A 10 0.91 -10.11 -10.64
C ILE A 10 0.21 -9.84 -11.97
N SER A 11 -1.08 -9.54 -11.90
CA SER A 11 -1.91 -9.27 -13.08
C SER A 11 -1.79 -7.81 -13.53
N VAL A 12 -0.96 -7.54 -14.54
CA VAL A 12 -0.83 -6.21 -15.15
C VAL A 12 -2.16 -5.70 -15.70
N ALA A 13 -2.99 -6.60 -16.23
CA ALA A 13 -4.33 -6.25 -16.72
C ALA A 13 -5.24 -5.72 -15.61
N ASN A 14 -5.19 -6.34 -14.40
CA ASN A 14 -5.96 -5.89 -13.25
C ASN A 14 -5.40 -4.59 -12.67
N ILE A 15 -4.06 -4.39 -12.67
CA ILE A 15 -3.45 -3.10 -12.31
C ILE A 15 -4.05 -1.99 -13.18
N LYS A 16 -3.95 -2.12 -14.50
CA LYS A 16 -4.47 -1.11 -15.45
C LYS A 16 -5.98 -0.90 -15.31
N TYR A 17 -6.72 -1.97 -15.05
CA TYR A 17 -8.15 -1.86 -14.79
C TYR A 17 -8.44 -1.03 -13.54
N ASN A 18 -7.81 -1.35 -12.42
CA ASN A 18 -8.00 -0.62 -11.15
C ASN A 18 -7.61 0.86 -11.30
N ILE A 19 -6.48 1.17 -11.95
CA ILE A 19 -6.05 2.56 -12.17
C ILE A 19 -7.14 3.33 -12.92
N LYS A 20 -7.71 2.79 -14.00
CA LYS A 20 -8.78 3.42 -14.78
C LYS A 20 -10.04 3.67 -13.95
N GLN A 21 -10.43 2.69 -13.12
CA GLN A 21 -11.58 2.85 -12.22
C GLN A 21 -11.34 3.98 -11.21
N ILE A 22 -10.13 4.04 -10.65
CA ILE A 22 -9.73 5.07 -9.69
C ILE A 22 -9.67 6.45 -10.36
N GLN A 23 -9.11 6.56 -11.56
CA GLN A 23 -9.08 7.82 -12.33
C GLN A 23 -10.49 8.34 -12.61
N ALA A 24 -11.38 7.47 -13.06
CA ALA A 24 -12.79 7.83 -13.29
C ALA A 24 -13.48 8.31 -12.00
N LYS A 25 -13.17 7.68 -10.86
CA LYS A 25 -13.72 8.05 -9.55
C LYS A 25 -13.14 9.35 -9.01
N ALA A 26 -11.85 9.60 -9.24
CA ALA A 26 -11.15 10.83 -8.82
C ALA A 26 -11.57 12.08 -9.63
N GLY A 27 -12.12 11.89 -10.82
CA GLY A 27 -12.59 12.99 -11.69
C GLY A 27 -11.43 13.86 -12.19
N HIS A 28 -11.39 15.12 -11.77
CA HIS A 28 -10.36 16.07 -12.16
C HIS A 28 -9.06 15.96 -11.37
N SER A 29 -9.10 15.28 -10.23
CA SER A 29 -7.92 15.17 -9.36
C SER A 29 -6.87 14.25 -9.95
N LYS A 30 -5.61 14.64 -9.83
CA LYS A 30 -4.48 13.80 -10.23
C LYS A 30 -4.25 12.67 -9.22
N LEU A 31 -3.71 11.56 -9.69
CA LEU A 31 -3.36 10.44 -8.83
C LEU A 31 -1.91 10.54 -8.36
N VAL A 32 -1.72 10.35 -7.05
CA VAL A 32 -0.42 9.99 -6.47
C VAL A 32 -0.43 8.48 -6.24
N GLY A 33 0.22 7.71 -7.08
CA GLY A 33 0.31 6.25 -6.96
C GLY A 33 1.13 5.86 -5.72
N VAL A 34 0.50 5.33 -4.68
CA VAL A 34 1.22 4.93 -3.46
C VAL A 34 1.76 3.52 -3.62
N ILE A 35 3.08 3.42 -3.83
CA ILE A 35 3.82 2.18 -4.13
C ILE A 35 4.94 1.87 -3.13
N LYS A 36 4.81 2.35 -1.91
CA LYS A 36 5.71 2.05 -0.78
C LYS A 36 5.73 0.56 -0.44
N ALA A 37 6.72 0.11 0.34
CA ALA A 37 6.90 -1.27 0.76
C ALA A 37 6.87 -2.24 -0.43
N ASP A 38 7.70 -1.94 -1.44
CA ASP A 38 7.79 -2.66 -2.71
C ASP A 38 6.41 -2.82 -3.40
N ALA A 39 5.66 -1.71 -3.49
CA ALA A 39 4.27 -1.70 -3.97
C ALA A 39 3.39 -2.70 -3.19
N TYR A 40 3.44 -2.66 -1.86
CA TYR A 40 2.73 -3.60 -0.98
C TYR A 40 3.07 -5.07 -1.31
N GLY A 41 4.33 -5.34 -1.65
CA GLY A 41 4.84 -6.66 -2.03
C GLY A 41 4.53 -7.08 -3.48
N HIS A 42 4.06 -6.15 -4.32
CA HIS A 42 3.73 -6.44 -5.74
C HIS A 42 4.87 -6.13 -6.71
N GLY A 43 6.01 -5.60 -6.23
CA GLY A 43 7.14 -5.20 -7.07
C GLY A 43 7.04 -3.75 -7.56
N ALA A 44 7.65 -2.80 -6.81
CA ALA A 44 7.47 -1.35 -7.02
C ALA A 44 7.85 -0.88 -8.42
N VAL A 45 8.96 -1.38 -8.98
CA VAL A 45 9.44 -0.97 -10.30
C VAL A 45 8.45 -1.34 -11.41
N ASN A 46 7.95 -2.58 -11.39
CA ASN A 46 6.97 -3.03 -12.40
C ASN A 46 5.61 -2.35 -12.20
N TYR A 47 5.25 -2.07 -10.95
CA TYR A 47 4.01 -1.36 -10.63
C TYR A 47 4.09 0.11 -11.10
N ALA A 48 5.20 0.79 -10.84
CA ALA A 48 5.46 2.15 -11.32
C ALA A 48 5.37 2.26 -12.84
N LYS A 49 5.91 1.26 -13.58
CA LYS A 49 5.76 1.18 -15.03
C LYS A 49 4.29 1.11 -15.46
N ALA A 50 3.48 0.29 -14.81
CA ALA A 50 2.07 0.19 -15.12
C ALA A 50 1.28 1.48 -14.80
N LEU A 51 1.66 2.22 -13.74
CA LEU A 51 1.13 3.54 -13.42
C LEU A 51 1.49 4.58 -14.50
N ASP A 52 2.76 4.64 -14.87
CA ASP A 52 3.28 5.56 -15.90
C ASP A 52 2.59 5.32 -17.26
N GLU A 53 2.43 4.07 -17.68
CA GLU A 53 1.69 3.68 -18.90
C GLU A 53 0.20 4.09 -18.87
N GLN A 54 -0.36 4.40 -17.71
CA GLN A 54 -1.74 4.92 -17.55
C GLN A 54 -1.75 6.44 -17.27
N GLY A 55 -0.63 7.14 -17.49
CA GLY A 55 -0.51 8.59 -17.33
C GLY A 55 -0.46 9.07 -15.87
N VAL A 56 -0.11 8.22 -14.92
CA VAL A 56 0.13 8.63 -13.54
C VAL A 56 1.59 9.04 -13.41
N ASP A 57 1.82 10.32 -13.24
CA ASP A 57 3.15 10.97 -13.24
C ASP A 57 3.71 11.25 -11.84
N THR A 58 3.00 10.84 -10.79
CA THR A 58 3.36 11.14 -9.40
C THR A 58 3.28 9.86 -8.57
N PHE A 59 4.40 9.51 -7.93
CA PHE A 59 4.51 8.32 -7.09
C PHE A 59 4.80 8.70 -5.64
N ALA A 60 4.30 7.90 -4.71
CA ALA A 60 4.57 8.09 -3.29
C ALA A 60 5.09 6.80 -2.65
N VAL A 61 6.17 6.94 -1.91
CA VAL A 61 6.85 5.88 -1.17
C VAL A 61 6.99 6.25 0.31
N ALA A 62 7.48 5.35 1.15
CA ALA A 62 7.63 5.61 2.58
C ALA A 62 9.00 6.18 2.95
N THR A 63 10.05 5.81 2.21
CA THR A 63 11.44 6.09 2.56
C THR A 63 12.27 6.60 1.38
N ILE A 64 13.38 7.27 1.68
CA ILE A 64 14.33 7.74 0.65
C ILE A 64 14.93 6.59 -0.17
N PRO A 65 15.37 5.45 0.41
CA PRO A 65 15.84 4.32 -0.38
C PRO A 65 14.83 3.77 -1.40
N GLU A 66 13.54 3.73 -1.05
CA GLU A 66 12.49 3.33 -2.01
C GLU A 66 12.38 4.31 -3.18
N ALA A 67 12.49 5.62 -2.91
CA ALA A 67 12.51 6.65 -3.95
C ALA A 67 13.73 6.52 -4.87
N ILE A 68 14.91 6.29 -4.29
CA ILE A 68 16.16 6.08 -5.03
C ILE A 68 16.04 4.85 -5.94
N GLN A 69 15.51 3.74 -5.44
CA GLN A 69 15.29 2.52 -6.24
C GLN A 69 14.48 2.82 -7.51
N LEU A 70 13.42 3.62 -7.40
CA LEU A 70 12.59 3.98 -8.55
C LEU A 70 13.34 4.93 -9.51
N ARG A 71 14.10 5.90 -9.00
CA ARG A 71 14.94 6.79 -9.81
C ARG A 71 15.99 6.01 -10.61
N GLU A 72 16.67 5.07 -9.95
CA GLU A 72 17.67 4.21 -10.58
C GLU A 72 17.06 3.22 -11.58
N ALA A 73 15.80 2.86 -11.41
CA ALA A 73 15.03 2.08 -12.37
C ALA A 73 14.55 2.90 -13.60
N GLY A 74 14.89 4.20 -13.67
CA GLY A 74 14.65 5.04 -14.85
C GLY A 74 13.45 5.98 -14.76
N PHE A 75 12.74 6.05 -13.65
CA PHE A 75 11.62 7.00 -13.45
C PHE A 75 12.16 8.40 -13.10
N SER A 76 12.77 9.09 -14.07
CA SER A 76 13.44 10.38 -13.87
C SER A 76 12.50 11.59 -13.97
N SER A 77 11.46 11.50 -14.77
CA SER A 77 10.51 12.61 -15.03
C SER A 77 9.32 12.66 -14.08
N GLN A 78 9.01 11.57 -13.38
CA GLN A 78 7.89 11.47 -12.46
C GLN A 78 8.18 12.23 -11.16
N GLN A 79 7.16 12.82 -10.56
CA GLN A 79 7.26 13.38 -9.22
C GLN A 79 7.38 12.25 -8.20
N MET A 80 8.34 12.37 -7.28
CA MET A 80 8.62 11.34 -6.29
C MET A 80 8.41 11.89 -4.89
N ILE A 81 7.38 11.43 -4.20
CA ILE A 81 7.00 11.89 -2.86
C ILE A 81 7.42 10.86 -1.82
N VAL A 82 8.11 11.28 -0.77
CA VAL A 82 8.32 10.47 0.43
C VAL A 82 7.33 10.91 1.50
N LEU A 83 6.42 10.01 1.89
CA LEU A 83 5.32 10.30 2.82
C LEU A 83 5.74 10.27 4.30
N GLY A 84 6.91 9.71 4.60
CA GLY A 84 7.51 9.70 5.93
C GLY A 84 8.38 10.94 6.18
N ILE A 85 8.75 11.15 7.44
CA ILE A 85 9.77 12.14 7.80
C ILE A 85 11.13 11.59 7.37
N ALA A 86 11.86 12.37 6.59
CA ALA A 86 13.22 12.03 6.18
C ALA A 86 14.21 12.47 7.27
N PRO A 87 15.23 11.66 7.59
CA PRO A 87 16.31 12.09 8.47
C PRO A 87 17.20 13.12 7.76
N GLU A 88 17.86 13.98 8.55
CA GLU A 88 18.72 15.06 8.01
C GLU A 88 19.85 14.54 7.11
N GLU A 89 20.39 13.40 7.42
CA GLU A 89 21.45 12.74 6.65
C GLU A 89 21.01 12.43 5.21
N SER A 90 19.71 12.39 4.96
CA SER A 90 19.15 12.13 3.62
C SER A 90 19.02 13.39 2.75
N ILE A 91 19.33 14.59 3.26
CA ILE A 91 19.17 15.84 2.52
C ILE A 91 19.95 15.83 1.19
N ALA A 92 21.17 15.29 1.19
CA ALA A 92 21.96 15.18 -0.02
C ALA A 92 21.28 14.28 -1.08
N ASP A 93 20.68 13.17 -0.67
CA ASP A 93 19.95 12.28 -1.57
C ASP A 93 18.61 12.89 -2.03
N ILE A 94 17.89 13.59 -1.16
CA ILE A 94 16.69 14.34 -1.52
C ILE A 94 16.99 15.30 -2.68
N LEU A 95 18.06 16.04 -2.59
CA LEU A 95 18.49 17.02 -3.61
C LEU A 95 19.05 16.35 -4.88
N LYS A 96 19.82 15.26 -4.71
CA LYS A 96 20.40 14.52 -5.83
C LYS A 96 19.33 13.88 -6.71
N TYR A 97 18.33 13.28 -6.10
CA TYR A 97 17.29 12.48 -6.77
C TYR A 97 15.95 13.24 -6.96
N ASP A 98 15.92 14.56 -6.70
CA ASP A 98 14.73 15.41 -6.82
C ASP A 98 13.49 14.80 -6.14
N ILE A 99 13.63 14.52 -4.84
CA ILE A 99 12.59 13.90 -4.02
C ILE A 99 11.79 15.00 -3.31
N ILE A 100 10.47 14.91 -3.35
CA ILE A 100 9.56 15.76 -2.59
C ILE A 100 9.46 15.18 -1.17
N SER A 101 10.00 15.90 -0.18
CA SER A 101 9.99 15.48 1.22
C SER A 101 8.83 16.08 1.99
N VAL A 102 8.42 15.43 3.09
CA VAL A 102 7.46 16.00 4.04
C VAL A 102 8.19 16.86 5.07
N VAL A 103 7.65 18.05 5.32
CA VAL A 103 8.14 19.00 6.32
C VAL A 103 7.09 19.17 7.42
N CYS A 104 7.53 19.02 8.67
CA CYS A 104 6.72 19.19 9.89
C CYS A 104 7.33 20.17 10.88
N GLU A 105 8.49 20.77 10.56
CA GLU A 105 9.23 21.69 11.42
C GLU A 105 10.16 22.60 10.59
N LEU A 106 10.40 23.80 11.09
CA LEU A 106 11.22 24.82 10.43
C LEU A 106 12.68 24.39 10.32
N SER A 107 13.24 23.73 11.35
CA SER A 107 14.65 23.35 11.39
C SER A 107 15.08 22.48 10.22
N PHE A 108 14.28 21.49 9.87
CA PHE A 108 14.53 20.64 8.69
C PHE A 108 14.40 21.40 7.39
N ALA A 109 13.39 22.27 7.27
CA ALA A 109 13.18 23.11 6.09
C ALA A 109 14.34 24.08 5.84
N GLU A 110 14.89 24.70 6.91
CA GLU A 110 16.06 25.58 6.82
C GLU A 110 17.28 24.82 6.31
N LYS A 111 17.59 23.64 6.88
CA LYS A 111 18.71 22.80 6.46
C LYS A 111 18.58 22.34 5.01
N LEU A 112 17.37 21.95 4.60
CA LEU A 112 17.09 21.55 3.23
C LEU A 112 17.29 22.72 2.25
N SER A 113 16.78 23.91 2.59
CA SER A 113 16.95 25.14 1.81
C SER A 113 18.42 25.56 1.69
N GLU A 114 19.18 25.55 2.81
CA GLU A 114 20.61 25.87 2.82
C GLU A 114 21.43 24.90 1.98
N ALA A 115 21.15 23.60 2.08
CA ALA A 115 21.83 22.58 1.29
C ALA A 115 21.51 22.75 -0.21
N ALA A 116 20.25 23.04 -0.55
CA ALA A 116 19.84 23.31 -1.92
C ALA A 116 20.56 24.56 -2.50
N ALA A 117 20.64 25.64 -1.71
CA ALA A 117 21.35 26.87 -2.10
C ALA A 117 22.83 26.62 -2.39
N LYS A 118 23.53 25.80 -1.59
CA LYS A 118 24.94 25.47 -1.79
C LYS A 118 25.26 24.82 -3.13
N ILE A 119 24.29 24.11 -3.71
CA ILE A 119 24.45 23.40 -4.99
C ILE A 119 23.65 24.05 -6.14
N GLY A 120 23.08 25.24 -5.91
CA GLY A 120 22.31 25.98 -6.92
C GLY A 120 21.00 25.32 -7.35
N LYS A 121 20.38 24.51 -6.48
CA LYS A 121 19.10 23.84 -6.72
C LYS A 121 17.96 24.47 -5.91
N THR A 122 16.73 24.12 -6.27
CA THR A 122 15.54 24.34 -5.44
C THR A 122 14.98 22.99 -5.02
N ALA A 123 14.78 22.78 -3.73
CA ALA A 123 14.14 21.58 -3.20
C ALA A 123 12.63 21.75 -3.21
N ASN A 124 11.90 20.64 -3.39
CA ASN A 124 10.45 20.57 -3.25
C ASN A 124 10.07 19.89 -1.95
N CYS A 125 9.08 20.42 -1.25
CA CYS A 125 8.55 19.77 -0.05
C CYS A 125 7.02 19.92 0.08
N MET A 126 6.43 19.10 0.94
CA MET A 126 5.02 19.21 1.36
C MET A 126 4.95 19.58 2.83
N ILE A 127 4.08 20.50 3.20
CA ILE A 127 3.77 20.79 4.60
C ILE A 127 2.72 19.79 5.06
N ALA A 128 3.05 19.02 6.11
CA ALA A 128 2.12 18.11 6.73
C ALA A 128 1.34 18.77 7.85
N ILE A 129 0.03 18.56 7.89
CA ILE A 129 -0.84 18.92 9.00
C ILE A 129 -1.53 17.70 9.56
N ASP A 130 -1.61 17.62 10.89
CA ASP A 130 -2.28 16.54 11.60
C ASP A 130 -3.68 16.98 12.01
N THR A 131 -4.66 16.57 11.25
CA THR A 131 -6.07 16.87 11.51
C THR A 131 -6.74 15.86 12.45
N GLY A 132 -5.96 14.90 13.01
CA GLY A 132 -6.47 13.90 13.92
C GLY A 132 -6.02 12.46 13.64
N MET A 133 -5.01 12.27 12.76
CA MET A 133 -4.36 10.96 12.59
C MET A 133 -3.40 10.66 13.76
N GLY A 134 -2.85 11.70 14.42
CA GLY A 134 -1.93 11.57 15.56
C GLY A 134 -0.57 11.01 15.19
N ARG A 135 -0.06 11.31 13.99
CA ARG A 135 1.16 10.67 13.47
C ARG A 135 2.28 11.65 13.14
N ILE A 136 2.04 12.58 12.25
CA ILE A 136 3.00 13.61 11.81
C ILE A 136 2.24 14.86 11.35
N GLY A 137 2.88 16.03 11.47
CA GLY A 137 2.35 17.30 10.99
C GLY A 137 1.99 18.27 12.10
N TYR A 138 1.71 19.51 11.73
CA TYR A 138 1.24 20.54 12.63
C TYR A 138 -0.17 20.24 13.11
N THR A 139 -0.37 20.21 14.44
CA THR A 139 -1.65 19.81 15.07
C THR A 139 -2.61 20.99 15.26
N HIS A 140 -2.09 22.20 15.39
CA HIS A 140 -2.84 23.42 15.65
C HIS A 140 -2.50 24.48 14.61
N CYS A 141 -3.51 25.22 14.17
CA CYS A 141 -3.34 26.39 13.30
C CYS A 141 -3.39 27.67 14.16
N ASP A 142 -2.46 27.77 15.12
CA ASP A 142 -2.28 28.96 15.95
C ASP A 142 -1.29 29.94 15.31
N GLU A 143 -1.11 31.09 15.98
CA GLU A 143 -0.22 32.14 15.50
C GLU A 143 1.23 31.65 15.34
N SER A 144 1.72 30.80 16.26
CA SER A 144 3.08 30.26 16.22
C SER A 144 3.29 29.38 15.00
N THR A 145 2.35 28.47 14.71
CA THR A 145 2.36 27.59 13.53
C THR A 145 2.30 28.39 12.23
N LEU A 146 1.43 29.43 12.18
CA LEU A 146 1.34 30.29 10.98
C LEU A 146 2.64 31.07 10.73
N VAL A 147 3.30 31.58 11.81
CA VAL A 147 4.61 32.25 11.70
C VAL A 147 5.65 31.26 11.17
N GLU A 148 5.69 30.05 11.68
CA GLU A 148 6.62 29.01 11.23
C GLU A 148 6.41 28.64 9.77
N ILE A 149 5.17 28.34 9.37
CA ILE A 149 4.82 28.01 7.97
C ILE A 149 5.20 29.17 7.02
N LYS A 150 4.95 30.41 7.42
CA LYS A 150 5.38 31.58 6.62
C LYS A 150 6.89 31.64 6.44
N LYS A 151 7.66 31.37 7.49
CA LYS A 151 9.12 31.29 7.39
C LYS A 151 9.54 30.20 6.43
N ILE A 152 8.97 28.98 6.53
CA ILE A 152 9.24 27.88 5.60
C ILE A 152 8.96 28.32 4.16
N CYS A 153 7.81 28.92 3.90
CA CYS A 153 7.43 29.39 2.56
C CYS A 153 8.29 30.55 2.02
N SER A 154 9.01 31.26 2.90
CA SER A 154 9.91 32.36 2.52
C SER A 154 11.35 31.90 2.23
N LEU A 155 11.69 30.65 2.47
CA LEU A 155 13.02 30.08 2.22
C LEU A 155 13.34 30.08 0.71
N LYS A 156 14.48 30.66 0.32
CA LYS A 156 14.76 31.00 -1.09
C LYS A 156 14.89 29.81 -2.04
N CYS A 157 15.40 28.69 -1.54
CA CYS A 157 15.67 27.49 -2.34
C CYS A 157 14.77 26.33 -1.93
N LEU A 158 13.57 26.66 -1.47
CA LEU A 158 12.54 25.71 -1.09
C LEU A 158 11.21 26.06 -1.77
N GLU A 159 10.60 25.12 -2.44
CA GLU A 159 9.30 25.27 -3.07
C GLU A 159 8.27 24.35 -2.40
N ILE A 160 7.11 24.90 -2.04
CA ILE A 160 6.04 24.14 -1.40
C ILE A 160 5.20 23.48 -2.48
N PHE A 161 5.35 22.16 -2.63
CA PHE A 161 4.54 21.36 -3.54
C PHE A 161 3.06 21.34 -3.12
N GLY A 162 2.79 21.24 -1.83
CA GLY A 162 1.41 21.24 -1.37
C GLY A 162 1.23 21.08 0.13
N LEU A 163 -0.04 21.14 0.53
CA LEU A 163 -0.50 20.88 1.89
C LEU A 163 -1.08 19.46 1.97
N PHE A 164 -0.63 18.68 2.94
CA PHE A 164 -0.89 17.25 3.06
C PHE A 164 -1.44 16.89 4.44
N SER A 165 -2.47 16.04 4.49
CA SER A 165 -2.95 15.38 5.70
C SER A 165 -3.37 13.94 5.43
N HIS A 166 -3.86 13.22 6.45
CA HIS A 166 -4.28 11.83 6.33
C HIS A 166 -5.47 11.51 7.21
N PHE A 167 -6.46 10.82 6.66
CA PHE A 167 -7.60 10.34 7.41
C PHE A 167 -7.27 9.13 8.28
N ALA A 168 -7.80 9.12 9.49
CA ALA A 168 -7.70 8.00 10.42
C ALA A 168 -8.80 6.95 10.19
N THR A 169 -10.03 7.39 9.88
CA THR A 169 -11.24 6.56 9.89
C THR A 169 -12.11 6.73 8.63
N ALA A 170 -11.53 7.17 7.50
CA ALA A 170 -12.31 7.33 6.26
C ALA A 170 -12.92 6.02 5.74
N ASP A 171 -12.45 4.86 6.21
CA ASP A 171 -12.94 3.54 5.88
C ASP A 171 -13.95 2.95 6.87
N ALA A 172 -14.24 3.65 7.98
CA ALA A 172 -15.30 3.29 8.91
C ALA A 172 -16.68 3.59 8.31
N GLU A 173 -17.74 2.90 8.76
CA GLU A 173 -19.13 3.17 8.40
C GLU A 173 -19.55 4.57 8.88
N ASP A 174 -19.24 4.89 10.15
CA ASP A 174 -19.42 6.24 10.69
C ASP A 174 -18.32 7.18 10.17
N LYS A 175 -18.74 8.20 9.43
CA LYS A 175 -17.88 9.23 8.85
C LYS A 175 -17.66 10.44 9.76
N GLY A 176 -18.30 10.52 10.90
CA GLY A 176 -18.28 11.71 11.76
C GLY A 176 -16.87 12.22 12.05
N TYR A 177 -15.96 11.33 12.48
CA TYR A 177 -14.58 11.72 12.72
C TYR A 177 -13.81 12.11 11.45
N ALA A 178 -14.05 11.44 10.34
CA ALA A 178 -13.44 11.80 9.07
C ALA A 178 -13.94 13.17 8.55
N GLU A 179 -15.20 13.50 8.76
CA GLU A 179 -15.77 14.82 8.45
C GLU A 179 -15.20 15.92 9.35
N GLU A 180 -14.97 15.64 10.63
CA GLU A 180 -14.23 16.55 11.52
C GLU A 180 -12.81 16.79 11.04
N GLN A 181 -12.09 15.74 10.63
CA GLN A 181 -10.75 15.87 10.06
C GLN A 181 -10.75 16.69 8.78
N HIS A 182 -11.75 16.49 7.92
CA HIS A 182 -11.95 17.25 6.68
C HIS A 182 -12.14 18.73 6.98
N LYS A 183 -13.06 19.05 7.92
CA LYS A 183 -13.30 20.44 8.35
C LYS A 183 -12.02 21.08 8.90
N LYS A 184 -11.29 20.40 9.78
CA LYS A 184 -10.01 20.90 10.30
C LYS A 184 -8.99 21.17 9.20
N TYR A 185 -8.96 20.32 8.16
CA TYR A 185 -8.09 20.54 7.01
C TYR A 185 -8.47 21.81 6.24
N ASP A 186 -9.75 22.03 6.00
CA ASP A 186 -10.24 23.22 5.30
C ASP A 186 -10.04 24.50 6.12
N ASP A 187 -10.30 24.45 7.41
CA ASP A 187 -10.04 25.57 8.33
C ASP A 187 -8.54 25.93 8.34
N PHE A 188 -7.66 24.93 8.40
CA PHE A 188 -6.22 25.13 8.37
C PHE A 188 -5.75 25.74 7.05
N TYR A 189 -6.25 25.23 5.93
CA TYR A 189 -5.98 25.76 4.60
C TYR A 189 -6.45 27.23 4.48
N ALA A 190 -7.65 27.54 4.98
CA ALA A 190 -8.20 28.89 4.94
C ALA A 190 -7.33 29.88 5.74
N GLU A 191 -6.89 29.52 6.95
CA GLU A 191 -6.03 30.37 7.78
C GLU A 191 -4.63 30.58 7.15
N ILE A 192 -4.03 29.53 6.59
CA ILE A 192 -2.76 29.63 5.85
C ILE A 192 -2.91 30.62 4.67
N THR A 193 -3.96 30.46 3.86
CA THR A 193 -4.21 31.29 2.68
C THR A 193 -4.48 32.74 3.08
N LYS A 194 -5.32 32.97 4.09
CA LYS A 194 -5.61 34.31 4.67
C LYS A 194 -4.35 34.97 5.19
N SER A 195 -3.38 34.18 5.66
CA SER A 195 -2.10 34.69 6.14
C SER A 195 -1.17 35.17 5.01
N GLY A 196 -1.57 35.02 3.73
CA GLY A 196 -0.81 35.41 2.54
C GLY A 196 0.08 34.35 1.95
N VAL A 197 -0.01 33.10 2.44
CA VAL A 197 0.75 31.97 1.89
C VAL A 197 -0.05 31.29 0.77
N ALA A 198 0.54 31.22 -0.41
CA ALA A 198 -0.03 30.49 -1.54
C ALA A 198 0.29 28.98 -1.43
N VAL A 199 -0.73 28.14 -1.37
CA VAL A 199 -0.60 26.68 -1.40
C VAL A 199 -0.97 26.19 -2.80
N LYS A 200 -0.03 25.57 -3.52
CA LYS A 200 -0.24 25.12 -4.90
C LYS A 200 -1.21 23.94 -5.00
N ASN A 201 -1.03 22.97 -4.13
CA ASN A 201 -1.80 21.72 -4.19
C ASN A 201 -2.33 21.31 -2.81
N ARG A 202 -3.54 20.80 -2.80
CA ARG A 202 -4.21 20.25 -1.63
C ARG A 202 -4.28 18.73 -1.77
N ILE A 203 -3.82 17.99 -0.75
CA ILE A 203 -3.64 16.54 -0.83
C ILE A 203 -4.18 15.88 0.44
N LEU A 204 -5.40 15.36 0.39
CA LEU A 204 -6.06 14.80 1.58
C LEU A 204 -6.52 13.35 1.36
N ALA A 205 -7.31 13.08 0.31
CA ALA A 205 -7.99 11.81 0.12
C ALA A 205 -7.04 10.61 0.05
N ASN A 206 -7.23 9.64 0.94
CA ASN A 206 -6.67 8.29 0.87
C ASN A 206 -7.61 7.33 0.11
N SER A 207 -7.30 6.03 0.06
CA SER A 207 -8.08 5.02 -0.66
C SER A 207 -9.58 5.03 -0.30
N ALA A 208 -9.93 5.11 0.97
CA ALA A 208 -11.32 5.11 1.42
C ALA A 208 -12.03 6.43 1.06
N ALA A 209 -11.36 7.55 1.28
CA ALA A 209 -11.91 8.86 0.93
C ALA A 209 -12.11 9.02 -0.59
N ILE A 210 -11.27 8.42 -1.42
CA ILE A 210 -11.48 8.35 -2.88
C ILE A 210 -12.81 7.65 -3.19
N MET A 211 -13.13 6.59 -2.47
CA MET A 211 -14.37 5.85 -2.70
C MET A 211 -15.61 6.59 -2.20
N GLU A 212 -15.55 7.21 -1.03
CA GLU A 212 -16.74 7.58 -0.25
C GLU A 212 -16.87 9.07 0.06
N MET A 213 -15.78 9.86 -0.02
CA MET A 213 -15.76 11.28 0.36
C MET A 213 -15.31 12.19 -0.80
N PRO A 214 -16.09 12.32 -1.88
CA PRO A 214 -15.66 13.05 -3.09
C PRO A 214 -15.33 14.53 -2.83
N GLY A 215 -15.91 15.15 -1.80
CA GLY A 215 -15.58 16.53 -1.40
C GLY A 215 -14.13 16.72 -0.94
N THR A 216 -13.36 15.64 -0.73
CA THR A 216 -11.96 15.68 -0.28
C THR A 216 -10.95 15.44 -1.40
N HIS A 217 -11.39 15.33 -2.66
CA HIS A 217 -10.52 14.92 -3.78
C HIS A 217 -9.58 16.02 -4.25
N TYR A 218 -9.74 17.25 -3.91
CA TYR A 218 -8.89 18.40 -4.23
C TYR A 218 -7.98 18.24 -5.49
N ASP A 219 -6.71 18.71 -5.45
CA ASP A 219 -5.81 18.65 -6.60
C ASP A 219 -5.25 17.24 -6.83
N TYR A 220 -4.95 16.53 -5.72
CA TYR A 220 -4.40 15.17 -5.76
C TYR A 220 -5.12 14.23 -4.80
N VAL A 221 -5.32 13.00 -5.26
CA VAL A 221 -5.77 11.88 -4.43
C VAL A 221 -4.69 10.82 -4.32
N ARG A 222 -4.61 10.11 -3.18
CA ARG A 222 -3.56 9.13 -2.89
C ARG A 222 -4.12 7.71 -2.81
N PRO A 223 -4.42 7.06 -3.94
CA PRO A 223 -4.77 5.64 -3.92
C PRO A 223 -3.58 4.81 -3.44
N GLY A 224 -3.80 3.98 -2.42
CA GLY A 224 -2.89 2.97 -1.92
C GLY A 224 -3.51 1.60 -2.13
N ILE A 225 -4.13 1.04 -1.09
CA ILE A 225 -4.64 -0.34 -1.09
C ILE A 225 -5.61 -0.66 -2.25
N ILE A 226 -6.39 0.32 -2.71
CA ILE A 226 -7.31 0.14 -3.85
C ILE A 226 -6.60 -0.06 -5.19
N LEU A 227 -5.36 0.43 -5.36
CA LEU A 227 -4.55 0.12 -6.54
C LEU A 227 -4.39 -1.40 -6.71
N TYR A 228 -4.17 -2.09 -5.60
CA TYR A 228 -3.92 -3.53 -5.54
C TYR A 228 -5.20 -4.39 -5.62
N GLY A 229 -6.36 -3.74 -5.79
CA GLY A 229 -7.64 -4.43 -5.90
C GLY A 229 -8.20 -4.90 -4.56
N ILE A 230 -7.78 -4.27 -3.47
CA ILE A 230 -8.21 -4.58 -2.10
C ILE A 230 -8.98 -3.39 -1.54
N TYR A 231 -10.13 -3.65 -0.95
CA TYR A 231 -10.93 -2.61 -0.29
C TYR A 231 -10.34 -2.25 1.08
N PRO A 232 -10.38 -0.97 1.50
CA PRO A 232 -9.75 -0.50 2.74
C PRO A 232 -10.25 -1.21 3.99
N SER A 233 -11.54 -1.50 4.07
CA SER A 233 -12.15 -2.24 5.17
C SER A 233 -13.36 -3.07 4.70
N LYS A 234 -14.04 -3.73 5.64
CA LYS A 234 -15.32 -4.42 5.36
C LYS A 234 -16.51 -3.46 5.34
N GLU A 235 -16.34 -2.27 5.88
CA GLU A 235 -17.39 -1.25 6.08
C GLU A 235 -17.58 -0.34 4.88
N VAL A 236 -16.57 -0.23 3.98
CA VAL A 236 -16.71 0.58 2.76
C VAL A 236 -17.73 -0.03 1.77
N ASP A 237 -18.50 0.82 1.14
CA ASP A 237 -19.45 0.41 0.09
C ASP A 237 -18.71 0.02 -1.20
N ARG A 238 -18.52 -1.28 -1.39
CA ARG A 238 -17.79 -1.84 -2.55
C ARG A 238 -18.45 -1.56 -3.89
N ARG A 239 -19.74 -1.20 -3.93
CA ARG A 239 -20.45 -0.83 -5.16
C ARG A 239 -19.99 0.49 -5.74
N ARG A 240 -19.31 1.32 -4.93
CA ARG A 240 -18.82 2.64 -5.33
C ARG A 240 -17.57 2.61 -6.19
N LEU A 241 -16.85 1.50 -6.19
CA LEU A 241 -15.62 1.31 -6.98
C LEU A 241 -15.43 -0.18 -7.26
N ASP A 242 -15.46 -0.57 -8.54
CA ASP A 242 -15.20 -1.96 -8.93
C ASP A 242 -13.69 -2.21 -9.02
N LEU A 243 -13.19 -3.17 -8.24
CA LEU A 243 -11.78 -3.49 -8.12
C LEU A 243 -11.51 -4.96 -8.42
N LYS A 244 -10.37 -5.23 -9.06
CA LYS A 244 -9.90 -6.58 -9.34
C LYS A 244 -8.62 -6.85 -8.55
N PRO A 245 -8.55 -7.91 -7.72
CA PRO A 245 -7.33 -8.31 -7.04
C PRO A 245 -6.17 -8.49 -8.03
N VAL A 246 -5.01 -7.97 -7.67
CA VAL A 246 -3.83 -7.95 -8.55
C VAL A 246 -2.94 -9.15 -8.31
N MET A 247 -2.80 -9.61 -7.05
CA MET A 247 -1.89 -10.67 -6.64
C MET A 247 -2.61 -12.01 -6.53
N THR A 248 -1.92 -13.06 -6.98
CA THR A 248 -2.27 -14.46 -6.70
C THR A 248 -1.02 -15.20 -6.24
N VAL A 249 -1.09 -15.87 -5.08
CA VAL A 249 -0.02 -16.73 -4.57
C VAL A 249 -0.34 -18.17 -4.90
N LYS A 250 0.58 -18.84 -5.58
CA LYS A 250 0.44 -20.23 -6.02
C LYS A 250 1.58 -21.10 -5.52
N ALA A 251 1.30 -22.38 -5.36
CA ALA A 251 2.29 -23.39 -5.05
C ALA A 251 1.96 -24.69 -5.79
N LYS A 252 2.92 -25.60 -5.89
CA LYS A 252 2.70 -26.96 -6.38
C LYS A 252 2.56 -27.95 -5.24
N VAL A 253 1.79 -29.00 -5.48
CA VAL A 253 1.81 -30.18 -4.62
C VAL A 253 3.18 -30.87 -4.78
N ILE A 254 4.00 -30.84 -3.74
CA ILE A 254 5.35 -31.42 -3.76
C ILE A 254 5.41 -32.83 -3.16
N TYR A 255 4.41 -33.23 -2.38
CA TYR A 255 4.31 -34.55 -1.79
C TYR A 255 2.85 -34.94 -1.54
N LEU A 256 2.55 -36.22 -1.73
CA LEU A 256 1.24 -36.82 -1.48
C LEU A 256 1.40 -38.11 -0.69
N LYS A 257 0.56 -38.32 0.33
CA LYS A 257 0.49 -39.57 1.09
C LYS A 257 -0.92 -39.84 1.57
N THR A 258 -1.23 -41.09 1.78
CA THR A 258 -2.40 -41.50 2.55
C THR A 258 -1.97 -41.82 3.98
N VAL A 259 -2.73 -41.37 4.95
CA VAL A 259 -2.53 -41.63 6.38
C VAL A 259 -3.76 -42.33 6.94
N GLU A 260 -3.55 -43.28 7.86
CA GLU A 260 -4.61 -44.00 8.51
C GLU A 260 -5.32 -43.15 9.59
N ALA A 261 -6.50 -43.58 10.00
CA ALA A 261 -7.22 -42.98 11.13
C ALA A 261 -6.32 -42.91 12.38
N GLY A 262 -6.38 -41.77 13.09
CA GLY A 262 -5.61 -41.56 14.31
C GLY A 262 -4.19 -41.02 14.09
N VAL A 263 -3.66 -41.01 12.86
CA VAL A 263 -2.34 -40.44 12.55
C VAL A 263 -2.39 -38.92 12.71
N SER A 264 -1.37 -38.34 13.37
CA SER A 264 -1.24 -36.89 13.59
C SER A 264 -0.43 -36.22 12.49
N ILE A 265 -0.78 -34.97 12.18
CA ILE A 265 -0.09 -34.14 11.14
C ILE A 265 0.54 -32.92 11.78
N GLY A 266 1.81 -32.66 11.43
CA GLY A 266 2.55 -31.45 11.74
C GLY A 266 2.99 -31.31 13.20
N TYR A 267 3.61 -30.16 13.48
CA TYR A 267 4.10 -29.81 14.82
C TYR A 267 2.98 -29.72 15.86
N GLY A 268 3.26 -30.21 17.07
CA GLY A 268 2.33 -30.17 18.18
C GLY A 268 1.16 -31.18 18.02
N ARG A 269 1.12 -31.94 16.92
CA ARG A 269 0.08 -32.97 16.66
C ARG A 269 -1.34 -32.41 16.80
N THR A 270 -1.54 -31.15 16.35
CA THR A 270 -2.81 -30.41 16.53
C THR A 270 -3.93 -30.86 15.59
N TYR A 271 -3.60 -31.61 14.54
CA TYR A 271 -4.55 -32.36 13.72
C TYR A 271 -4.34 -33.84 13.86
N LYS A 272 -5.43 -34.58 14.02
CA LYS A 272 -5.46 -36.04 14.04
C LYS A 272 -6.46 -36.52 13.00
N ALA A 273 -6.02 -37.37 12.07
CA ALA A 273 -6.86 -37.87 10.99
C ALA A 273 -8.06 -38.61 11.55
N PRO A 274 -9.32 -38.24 11.27
CA PRO A 274 -10.51 -38.91 11.80
C PRO A 274 -10.79 -40.24 11.12
N SER A 275 -10.30 -40.40 9.90
CA SER A 275 -10.38 -41.61 9.07
C SER A 275 -9.14 -41.66 8.18
N ALA A 276 -9.03 -42.61 7.26
CA ALA A 276 -8.00 -42.57 6.24
C ALA A 276 -8.11 -41.27 5.45
N ARG A 277 -7.00 -40.51 5.35
CA ARG A 277 -6.95 -39.17 4.70
C ARG A 277 -5.82 -39.10 3.68
N ARG A 278 -6.06 -38.46 2.58
CA ARG A 278 -5.06 -38.13 1.56
C ARG A 278 -4.53 -36.73 1.80
N ILE A 279 -3.26 -36.62 2.19
CA ILE A 279 -2.62 -35.38 2.60
C ILE A 279 -1.60 -34.93 1.54
N ALA A 280 -1.73 -33.68 1.07
CA ALA A 280 -0.76 -33.04 0.21
C ALA A 280 0.10 -32.06 1.00
N THR A 281 1.38 -31.94 0.62
CA THR A 281 2.32 -30.95 1.17
C THR A 281 2.62 -29.89 0.13
N LEU A 282 2.58 -28.63 0.55
CA LEU A 282 2.91 -27.45 -0.24
C LEU A 282 4.19 -26.80 0.27
N PRO A 283 5.09 -26.29 -0.60
CA PRO A 283 6.33 -25.62 -0.22
C PRO A 283 6.11 -24.13 0.14
N VAL A 284 5.11 -23.87 0.99
CA VAL A 284 4.78 -22.52 1.47
C VAL A 284 4.52 -22.60 2.97
N GLY A 285 5.18 -21.73 3.72
CA GLY A 285 5.04 -21.63 5.15
C GLY A 285 5.08 -20.19 5.68
N TYR A 286 5.26 -20.05 7.00
CA TYR A 286 5.23 -18.70 7.60
C TYR A 286 6.45 -17.84 7.23
N ALA A 287 7.58 -18.40 6.82
CA ALA A 287 8.71 -17.66 6.29
C ALA A 287 8.40 -17.01 4.92
N ASP A 288 7.37 -17.49 4.22
CA ASP A 288 6.88 -16.93 2.96
C ASP A 288 5.71 -15.95 3.17
N GLY A 289 5.30 -15.72 4.41
CA GLY A 289 4.19 -14.84 4.75
C GLY A 289 2.84 -15.56 4.95
N LEU A 290 2.75 -16.91 4.86
CA LEU A 290 1.53 -17.62 5.20
C LEU A 290 1.31 -17.59 6.73
N PRO A 291 0.28 -16.88 7.25
CA PRO A 291 0.13 -16.69 8.68
C PRO A 291 -0.04 -18.03 9.42
N ARG A 292 0.66 -18.19 10.56
CA ARG A 292 0.45 -19.37 11.43
C ARG A 292 -0.98 -19.50 11.93
N LEU A 293 -1.74 -18.40 11.97
CA LEU A 293 -3.18 -18.41 12.29
C LEU A 293 -4.03 -19.18 11.29
N CYS A 294 -3.51 -19.49 10.10
CA CYS A 294 -4.14 -20.38 9.11
C CYS A 294 -4.10 -21.86 9.52
N SER A 295 -3.30 -22.23 10.54
CA SER A 295 -3.22 -23.62 11.06
C SER A 295 -4.59 -24.16 11.46
N ASN A 296 -5.02 -25.27 10.89
CA ASN A 296 -6.33 -25.93 11.10
C ASN A 296 -7.57 -25.03 10.83
N LYS A 297 -7.42 -23.87 10.20
CA LYS A 297 -8.50 -22.91 9.94
C LYS A 297 -8.54 -22.42 8.50
N GLY A 298 -7.38 -22.27 7.88
CA GLY A 298 -7.24 -21.80 6.52
C GLY A 298 -7.67 -22.87 5.52
N ARG A 299 -7.86 -22.42 4.29
CA ARG A 299 -8.12 -23.27 3.14
C ARG A 299 -7.40 -22.72 1.92
N VAL A 300 -7.13 -23.58 0.96
CA VAL A 300 -6.55 -23.26 -0.36
C VAL A 300 -7.48 -23.77 -1.45
N ILE A 301 -7.19 -23.48 -2.71
CA ILE A 301 -7.96 -23.99 -3.84
C ILE A 301 -7.06 -24.91 -4.67
N VAL A 302 -7.53 -26.12 -4.99
CA VAL A 302 -6.88 -27.07 -5.91
C VAL A 302 -7.93 -27.76 -6.77
N ASN A 303 -7.71 -27.86 -8.07
CA ASN A 303 -8.61 -28.48 -9.05
C ASN A 303 -10.07 -27.98 -8.95
N GLY A 304 -10.27 -26.68 -8.62
CA GLY A 304 -11.61 -26.09 -8.47
C GLY A 304 -12.35 -26.43 -7.18
N TYR A 305 -11.65 -26.92 -6.15
CA TYR A 305 -12.21 -27.27 -4.84
C TYR A 305 -11.45 -26.61 -3.72
N TYR A 306 -12.12 -26.38 -2.58
CA TYR A 306 -11.46 -25.98 -1.34
C TYR A 306 -10.79 -27.16 -0.66
N ALA A 307 -9.51 -27.03 -0.31
CA ALA A 307 -8.76 -27.97 0.54
C ALA A 307 -8.39 -27.28 1.86
N PRO A 308 -8.78 -27.85 3.03
CA PRO A 308 -8.42 -27.26 4.32
C PRO A 308 -6.92 -27.44 4.62
N ILE A 309 -6.32 -26.44 5.27
CA ILE A 309 -4.99 -26.55 5.87
C ILE A 309 -5.11 -27.36 7.14
N VAL A 310 -4.34 -28.44 7.26
CA VAL A 310 -4.37 -29.39 8.39
C VAL A 310 -3.04 -29.43 9.12
N GLY A 311 -3.10 -29.40 10.45
CA GLY A 311 -1.93 -29.24 11.30
C GLY A 311 -1.39 -27.81 11.34
N ASN A 312 -0.28 -27.62 12.06
CA ASN A 312 0.35 -26.30 12.15
C ASN A 312 1.10 -25.97 10.85
N VAL A 313 0.94 -24.73 10.39
CA VAL A 313 1.78 -24.16 9.31
C VAL A 313 3.23 -24.15 9.81
N CYS A 314 4.12 -24.79 9.03
CA CYS A 314 5.56 -24.87 9.32
C CYS A 314 6.30 -23.64 8.75
N MET A 315 7.63 -23.58 8.93
CA MET A 315 8.45 -22.49 8.43
C MET A 315 8.35 -22.36 6.90
N ASP A 316 8.53 -23.48 6.20
CA ASP A 316 8.67 -23.51 4.73
C ASP A 316 7.60 -24.37 4.04
N GLN A 317 6.69 -24.96 4.79
CA GLN A 317 5.70 -25.92 4.27
C GLN A 317 4.39 -25.84 5.05
N CYS A 318 3.30 -26.24 4.38
CA CYS A 318 2.03 -26.55 5.02
C CYS A 318 1.41 -27.79 4.40
N MET A 319 0.49 -28.42 5.14
CA MET A 319 -0.22 -29.61 4.71
C MET A 319 -1.69 -29.29 4.49
N ILE A 320 -2.28 -29.89 3.46
CA ILE A 320 -3.70 -29.74 3.12
C ILE A 320 -4.33 -31.13 2.99
N ASP A 321 -5.59 -31.23 3.38
CA ASP A 321 -6.39 -32.44 3.19
C ASP A 321 -7.06 -32.40 1.82
N VAL A 322 -6.74 -33.36 0.96
CA VAL A 322 -7.25 -33.47 -0.41
C VAL A 322 -8.06 -34.75 -0.62
N THR A 323 -8.54 -35.37 0.48
CA THR A 323 -9.24 -36.65 0.46
C THR A 323 -10.46 -36.64 -0.46
N ASP A 324 -11.26 -35.57 -0.36
CA ASP A 324 -12.53 -35.45 -1.07
C ASP A 324 -12.38 -34.69 -2.42
N ILE A 325 -11.12 -34.47 -2.89
CA ILE A 325 -10.86 -33.79 -4.14
C ILE A 325 -10.36 -34.77 -5.20
N PRO A 326 -11.06 -34.91 -6.32
CA PRO A 326 -10.69 -35.88 -7.34
C PRO A 326 -9.35 -35.53 -8.01
N ASP A 327 -8.61 -36.58 -8.39
CA ASP A 327 -7.46 -36.55 -9.28
C ASP A 327 -6.28 -35.65 -8.87
N VAL A 328 -6.18 -35.26 -7.60
CA VAL A 328 -5.01 -34.48 -7.14
C VAL A 328 -3.74 -35.31 -7.25
N LYS A 329 -2.69 -34.76 -7.87
CA LYS A 329 -1.41 -35.43 -8.11
C LYS A 329 -0.22 -34.50 -7.82
N LEU A 330 0.97 -35.08 -7.76
CA LEU A 330 2.23 -34.32 -7.66
C LEU A 330 2.34 -33.34 -8.83
N GLY A 331 2.75 -32.09 -8.53
CA GLY A 331 2.90 -31.03 -9.50
C GLY A 331 1.63 -30.23 -9.79
N ASP A 332 0.47 -30.62 -9.26
CA ASP A 332 -0.75 -29.83 -9.40
C ASP A 332 -0.59 -28.43 -8.76
N THR A 333 -1.17 -27.45 -9.41
CA THR A 333 -1.11 -26.06 -8.94
C THR A 333 -2.20 -25.82 -7.90
N VAL A 334 -1.81 -25.24 -6.78
CA VAL A 334 -2.67 -24.86 -5.66
C VAL A 334 -2.68 -23.34 -5.54
N ILE A 335 -3.84 -22.71 -5.43
CA ILE A 335 -3.96 -21.30 -5.11
C ILE A 335 -4.01 -21.14 -3.60
N VAL A 336 -2.96 -20.52 -3.06
CA VAL A 336 -2.80 -20.28 -1.62
C VAL A 336 -3.50 -18.99 -1.21
N MET A 337 -3.45 -17.97 -2.09
CA MET A 337 -4.19 -16.71 -1.97
C MET A 337 -4.63 -16.28 -3.37
N GLY A 338 -5.91 -15.98 -3.55
CA GLY A 338 -6.43 -15.56 -4.85
C GLY A 338 -7.80 -16.11 -5.17
N LYS A 339 -8.10 -16.22 -6.48
CA LYS A 339 -9.41 -16.68 -6.98
C LYS A 339 -9.27 -17.71 -8.08
N GLU A 340 -10.23 -18.65 -8.14
CA GLU A 340 -10.44 -19.57 -9.25
C GLU A 340 -11.95 -19.69 -9.51
N GLY A 341 -12.43 -19.17 -10.63
CA GLY A 341 -13.86 -19.10 -10.91
C GLY A 341 -14.60 -18.30 -9.81
N LYS A 342 -15.52 -19.01 -9.11
CA LYS A 342 -16.29 -18.43 -7.98
C LYS A 342 -15.60 -18.62 -6.62
N LEU A 343 -14.54 -19.42 -6.54
CA LEU A 343 -13.82 -19.68 -5.30
C LEU A 343 -12.83 -18.58 -5.00
N SER A 344 -12.63 -18.27 -3.71
CA SER A 344 -11.67 -17.25 -3.23
C SER A 344 -11.07 -17.66 -1.89
N VAL A 345 -9.77 -17.51 -1.74
CA VAL A 345 -8.98 -17.77 -0.52
C VAL A 345 -8.04 -16.60 -0.25
#